data_5f840fb780a261ec887706e0edd69836
#
_entry.id   5f840fb780a261ec887706e0edd69836
#
_cell.length_a   1.000
_cell.length_b   1.000
_cell.length_c   1.000
_cell.angle_alpha   90.00
_cell.angle_beta   90.00
_cell.angle_gamma   90.00
#
_symmetry.space_group_name_H-M   'P 1'
#
loop_
_entity.id
_entity.type
_entity.pdbx_description
1 polymer ?
#
loop_
_entity_poly.entity_id
_entity_poly.type
_entity_poly.pdbx_seq_one_letter_code
_entity_poly.pdbx_strand_id
1 'polypeptide(L)'
;VSASNANVVYEYAPGGSSLGEGHLVVPAPVPQRGGTLRYAIEADVDGLNPTSSAISTSGYVMGAAVFDTLATVSVDGDCIPGLAESFEPNEDYTSWTYKLREGIMFHDGNEVTAEDVVYSAEVQRNDPLVGLAVKPFYPTEGAFEALDRYTVRFNLLDSWANYCPTSQLAWVASKAWLEAALEDPTLDQQPVGSGPFRFDSRTEDSVTRFVRNEDYWGGEVWLDAVEYIPVPDPDTRTDLLLAGEVHALHTTSDENIEILENSDGIYSLRSAKPHGGSEAFLMLNSSVAPFDDIRARKALAYATPKQDYLTLITAGLGVSADQLFEPGSPYHNPAVKQEADMPDEAAAMAAEYCADLPENCSNGKINMEYMFVEGTVVGQRSAELMEKGWSVAFNVDFDLNNQQQHIQNAALGWYNAVAWRQFGSYWPEGDNVWLMCRTVGFISLNWPKYCDEERDALLWEATGTTDEAERAPLFQELAQKLHDDYLYIFLTHVQWTNSFADNVHGVCEAETLEGHRIFCPNDGITGVRTLWLSED
;
A
#
# COMPACT_ATOMS: atom_id res chain seq x y z
N VAL A 1 -0.81 -5.53 -47.61
CA VAL A 1 -0.54 -4.18 -47.18
C VAL A 1 -0.59 -4.24 -45.66
N SER A 2 0.57 -4.32 -45.02
CA SER A 2 0.72 -4.39 -43.59
C SER A 2 0.42 -3.03 -42.96
N ALA A 3 -0.56 -2.93 -42.09
CA ALA A 3 -0.75 -1.78 -41.22
C ALA A 3 0.24 -1.92 -40.04
N SER A 4 1.14 -0.96 -39.95
CA SER A 4 2.00 -0.83 -38.77
C SER A 4 1.16 -0.37 -37.59
N ASN A 5 1.18 -1.17 -36.49
CA ASN A 5 0.58 -0.81 -35.22
C ASN A 5 1.30 0.43 -34.66
N ALA A 6 0.57 1.54 -34.57
CA ALA A 6 1.00 2.68 -33.79
C ALA A 6 0.58 2.43 -32.33
N ASN A 7 1.54 2.47 -31.41
CA ASN A 7 1.31 2.42 -29.99
C ASN A 7 0.28 3.48 -29.58
N VAL A 8 -0.87 3.06 -29.10
CA VAL A 8 -1.88 3.96 -28.55
C VAL A 8 -1.53 4.18 -27.08
N VAL A 9 -0.79 5.25 -26.83
CA VAL A 9 -0.63 5.79 -25.48
C VAL A 9 -1.93 6.52 -25.16
N TYR A 10 -2.68 6.01 -24.20
CA TYR A 10 -3.82 6.74 -23.65
C TYR A 10 -3.30 7.84 -22.72
N GLU A 11 -2.99 9.02 -23.27
CA GLU A 11 -2.84 10.22 -22.45
C GLU A 11 -4.21 10.67 -21.98
N TYR A 12 -4.42 10.64 -20.68
CA TYR A 12 -5.59 11.18 -20.02
C TYR A 12 -5.43 12.70 -19.91
N ALA A 13 -6.02 13.45 -20.82
CA ALA A 13 -6.13 14.90 -20.70
C ALA A 13 -7.50 15.28 -20.13
N PRO A 14 -7.58 16.02 -19.02
CA PRO A 14 -8.82 16.63 -18.58
C PRO A 14 -9.16 17.81 -19.51
N GLY A 15 -10.33 17.77 -20.12
CA GLY A 15 -10.89 18.88 -20.91
C GLY A 15 -10.92 18.62 -22.42
N GLY A 16 -12.14 18.42 -22.94
CA GLY A 16 -12.40 18.12 -24.34
C GLY A 16 -11.82 19.12 -25.32
N SER A 17 -10.98 18.63 -26.23
CA SER A 17 -10.66 19.31 -27.49
C SER A 17 -11.16 18.45 -28.64
N SER A 18 -11.86 19.10 -29.58
CA SER A 18 -12.42 18.53 -30.80
C SER A 18 -11.33 17.83 -31.63
N LEU A 19 -11.47 16.52 -31.84
CA LEU A 19 -10.68 15.78 -32.81
C LEU A 19 -11.10 16.16 -34.23
N GLY A 20 -10.10 16.47 -35.07
CA GLY A 20 -10.29 16.81 -36.46
C GLY A 20 -10.86 15.66 -37.30
N GLU A 21 -11.55 16.01 -38.39
CA GLU A 21 -12.21 15.09 -39.31
C GLU A 21 -11.24 14.03 -39.89
N GLY A 22 -11.57 12.75 -39.68
CA GLY A 22 -10.92 11.64 -40.40
C GLY A 22 -10.54 10.40 -39.61
N HIS A 23 -10.85 10.30 -38.33
CA HIS A 23 -10.60 9.07 -37.56
C HIS A 23 -11.76 8.08 -37.70
N LEU A 24 -11.46 6.84 -38.11
CA LEU A 24 -12.35 5.71 -37.98
C LEU A 24 -12.60 5.52 -36.45
N VAL A 25 -13.78 5.93 -36.01
CA VAL A 25 -14.24 5.60 -34.66
C VAL A 25 -14.52 4.10 -34.66
N VAL A 26 -13.58 3.29 -34.18
CA VAL A 26 -13.87 1.90 -33.82
C VAL A 26 -14.84 2.00 -32.63
N PRO A 27 -16.06 1.48 -32.70
CA PRO A 27 -16.95 1.50 -31.55
C PRO A 27 -16.24 0.83 -30.38
N ALA A 28 -16.30 1.46 -29.21
CA ALA A 28 -15.82 0.81 -28.00
C ALA A 28 -16.51 -0.55 -27.86
N PRO A 29 -15.77 -1.63 -27.57
CA PRO A 29 -16.38 -2.95 -27.42
C PRO A 29 -17.44 -2.90 -26.31
N VAL A 30 -18.57 -3.58 -26.57
CA VAL A 30 -19.69 -3.58 -25.62
C VAL A 30 -19.38 -4.59 -24.52
N PRO A 31 -19.53 -4.22 -23.23
CA PRO A 31 -19.29 -5.14 -22.13
C PRO A 31 -20.06 -6.45 -22.28
N GLN A 32 -19.40 -7.56 -22.00
CA GLN A 32 -19.95 -8.90 -22.09
C GLN A 32 -19.94 -9.58 -20.72
N ARG A 33 -21.02 -10.28 -20.40
CA ARG A 33 -21.06 -11.12 -19.20
C ARG A 33 -20.38 -12.44 -19.47
N GLY A 34 -19.62 -12.91 -18.50
CA GLY A 34 -18.98 -14.22 -18.53
C GLY A 34 -17.47 -14.17 -18.34
N GLY A 35 -16.89 -15.36 -18.33
CA GLY A 35 -15.46 -15.54 -18.22
C GLY A 35 -14.91 -15.47 -16.80
N THR A 36 -13.69 -16.00 -16.65
CA THR A 36 -12.93 -15.98 -15.39
C THR A 36 -11.65 -15.18 -15.61
N LEU A 37 -11.49 -14.09 -14.88
CA LEU A 37 -10.23 -13.34 -14.87
C LEU A 37 -9.20 -14.11 -14.04
N ARG A 38 -8.02 -14.36 -14.58
CA ARG A 38 -6.86 -14.92 -13.86
C ARG A 38 -5.87 -13.78 -13.61
N TYR A 39 -5.66 -13.47 -12.33
CA TYR A 39 -4.84 -12.33 -11.89
C TYR A 39 -3.63 -12.84 -11.10
N ALA A 40 -2.42 -12.62 -11.62
CA ALA A 40 -1.19 -13.00 -10.93
C ALA A 40 -0.78 -11.91 -9.91
N ILE A 41 -0.61 -12.29 -8.66
CA ILE A 41 -0.26 -11.43 -7.52
C ILE A 41 1.13 -11.76 -6.95
N GLU A 42 1.79 -10.79 -6.30
CA GLU A 42 3.19 -10.93 -5.87
C GLU A 42 3.38 -11.86 -4.65
N ALA A 43 2.35 -12.12 -3.88
CA ALA A 43 2.41 -13.00 -2.71
C ALA A 43 1.05 -13.60 -2.40
N ASP A 44 1.02 -14.72 -1.70
CA ASP A 44 -0.21 -15.19 -1.05
C ASP A 44 -0.49 -14.39 0.24
N VAL A 45 -1.66 -14.59 0.84
CA VAL A 45 -2.10 -13.93 2.07
C VAL A 45 -2.24 -14.96 3.19
N ASP A 46 -2.05 -14.53 4.43
CA ASP A 46 -2.30 -15.35 5.62
C ASP A 46 -3.79 -15.54 5.92
N GLY A 47 -4.61 -14.62 5.44
CA GLY A 47 -6.06 -14.60 5.57
C GLY A 47 -6.67 -13.37 4.89
N LEU A 48 -7.99 -13.32 4.88
CA LEU A 48 -8.76 -12.20 4.33
C LEU A 48 -9.73 -11.59 5.35
N ASN A 49 -9.54 -11.89 6.64
CA ASN A 49 -10.29 -11.22 7.70
C ASN A 49 -9.70 -9.82 7.93
N PRO A 50 -10.42 -8.73 7.63
CA PRO A 50 -9.90 -7.37 7.77
C PRO A 50 -9.61 -6.98 9.22
N THR A 51 -10.10 -7.77 10.18
CA THR A 51 -9.95 -7.48 11.62
C THR A 51 -8.76 -8.17 12.28
N SER A 52 -8.15 -9.18 11.62
CA SER A 52 -7.10 -10.02 12.21
C SER A 52 -5.93 -10.33 11.26
N SER A 53 -6.12 -10.24 9.92
CA SER A 53 -5.09 -10.59 8.95
C SER A 53 -4.12 -9.43 8.68
N ALA A 54 -2.83 -9.76 8.50
CA ALA A 54 -1.81 -8.83 8.05
C ALA A 54 -1.90 -8.66 6.53
N ILE A 55 -2.63 -7.64 6.08
CA ILE A 55 -2.92 -7.44 4.66
C ILE A 55 -1.76 -6.72 3.94
N SER A 56 -1.16 -7.39 2.96
CA SER A 56 -0.22 -6.83 1.97
C SER A 56 -0.96 -6.27 0.75
N THR A 57 -0.24 -5.71 -0.24
CA THR A 57 -0.85 -5.25 -1.51
C THR A 57 -1.67 -6.35 -2.18
N SER A 58 -1.18 -7.60 -2.21
CA SER A 58 -1.94 -8.76 -2.72
C SER A 58 -3.26 -8.96 -1.99
N GLY A 59 -3.28 -8.81 -0.67
CA GLY A 59 -4.48 -8.90 0.14
C GLY A 59 -5.44 -7.73 -0.12
N TYR A 60 -4.95 -6.52 -0.35
CA TYR A 60 -5.80 -5.39 -0.75
C TYR A 60 -6.47 -5.62 -2.10
N VAL A 61 -5.75 -6.19 -3.08
CA VAL A 61 -6.32 -6.53 -4.40
C VAL A 61 -7.45 -7.55 -4.27
N MET A 62 -7.26 -8.60 -3.45
CA MET A 62 -8.29 -9.60 -3.19
C MET A 62 -9.44 -9.05 -2.35
N GLY A 63 -9.13 -8.28 -1.31
CA GLY A 63 -10.12 -7.70 -0.41
C GLY A 63 -11.06 -6.71 -1.11
N ALA A 64 -10.56 -5.93 -2.06
CA ALA A 64 -11.36 -5.03 -2.90
C ALA A 64 -12.40 -5.75 -3.78
N ALA A 65 -12.26 -7.07 -3.97
CA ALA A 65 -13.28 -7.87 -4.64
C ALA A 65 -14.43 -8.26 -3.70
N VAL A 66 -14.18 -8.33 -2.39
CA VAL A 66 -15.09 -8.92 -1.39
C VAL A 66 -15.73 -7.87 -0.49
N PHE A 67 -14.97 -6.83 -0.13
CA PHE A 67 -15.39 -5.82 0.84
C PHE A 67 -15.62 -4.46 0.17
N ASP A 68 -16.56 -3.72 0.70
CA ASP A 68 -16.73 -2.31 0.43
C ASP A 68 -16.31 -1.46 1.65
N THR A 69 -16.00 -0.19 1.39
CA THR A 69 -15.65 0.82 2.40
C THR A 69 -16.77 1.84 2.59
N LEU A 70 -16.76 2.56 3.71
CA LEU A 70 -17.74 3.63 3.96
C LEU A 70 -17.64 4.75 2.93
N ALA A 71 -16.43 5.07 2.50
CA ALA A 71 -16.12 6.09 1.51
C ALA A 71 -15.00 5.58 0.59
N THR A 72 -14.80 6.25 -0.53
CA THR A 72 -13.70 5.98 -1.48
C THR A 72 -13.12 7.29 -2.00
N VAL A 73 -12.09 7.23 -2.85
CA VAL A 73 -11.43 8.40 -3.43
C VAL A 73 -11.83 8.56 -4.88
N SER A 74 -12.16 9.78 -5.31
CA SER A 74 -12.40 10.10 -6.72
C SER A 74 -11.08 10.32 -7.48
N VAL A 75 -11.15 10.31 -8.80
CA VAL A 75 -10.00 10.68 -9.67
C VAL A 75 -9.53 12.13 -9.45
N ASP A 76 -10.40 13.00 -8.90
CA ASP A 76 -10.08 14.39 -8.59
C ASP A 76 -9.47 14.55 -7.18
N GLY A 77 -9.38 13.46 -6.42
CA GLY A 77 -8.80 13.44 -5.08
C GLY A 77 -9.77 13.71 -3.94
N ASP A 78 -11.05 13.79 -4.22
CA ASP A 78 -12.07 14.00 -3.20
C ASP A 78 -12.42 12.69 -2.49
N CYS A 79 -12.70 12.76 -1.18
CA CYS A 79 -13.38 11.67 -0.48
C CYS A 79 -14.85 11.65 -0.89
N ILE A 80 -15.30 10.53 -1.44
CA ILE A 80 -16.66 10.39 -2.00
C ILE A 80 -17.41 9.20 -1.37
N PRO A 81 -18.76 9.20 -1.42
CA PRO A 81 -19.58 8.14 -0.87
C PRO A 81 -19.26 6.72 -1.38
N GLY A 82 -19.23 5.76 -0.45
CA GLY A 82 -19.17 4.32 -0.69
C GLY A 82 -20.43 3.63 -0.14
N LEU A 83 -20.29 2.78 0.89
CA LEU A 83 -21.43 2.23 1.66
C LEU A 83 -22.24 3.32 2.36
N ALA A 84 -21.58 4.41 2.76
CA ALA A 84 -22.29 5.60 3.20
C ALA A 84 -22.82 6.39 1.98
N GLU A 85 -24.05 6.87 2.05
CA GLU A 85 -24.62 7.80 1.06
C GLU A 85 -24.19 9.24 1.27
N SER A 86 -23.77 9.58 2.51
CA SER A 86 -23.24 10.88 2.90
C SER A 86 -22.43 10.77 4.18
N PHE A 87 -21.57 11.74 4.41
CA PHE A 87 -20.81 11.88 5.64
C PHE A 87 -20.50 13.36 5.92
N GLU A 88 -20.33 13.68 7.18
CA GLU A 88 -20.03 15.05 7.62
C GLU A 88 -19.18 15.04 8.90
N PRO A 89 -18.19 15.94 9.03
CA PRO A 89 -17.47 16.15 10.26
C PRO A 89 -18.26 17.06 11.23
N ASN A 90 -17.84 17.05 12.50
CA ASN A 90 -18.15 18.15 13.41
C ASN A 90 -17.25 19.39 13.12
N GLU A 91 -17.48 20.49 13.86
CA GLU A 91 -16.80 21.78 13.59
C GLU A 91 -15.27 21.73 13.75
N ASP A 92 -14.75 20.85 14.58
CA ASP A 92 -13.32 20.73 14.90
C ASP A 92 -12.65 19.46 14.32
N TYR A 93 -13.35 18.74 13.43
CA TYR A 93 -12.88 17.50 12.78
C TYR A 93 -12.48 16.38 13.76
N THR A 94 -13.00 16.39 14.97
CA THR A 94 -12.78 15.34 15.97
C THR A 94 -13.82 14.23 15.92
N SER A 95 -14.85 14.37 15.12
CA SER A 95 -15.80 13.29 14.82
C SER A 95 -16.38 13.39 13.43
N TRP A 96 -16.68 12.21 12.86
CA TRP A 96 -17.28 12.07 11.54
C TRP A 96 -18.53 11.20 11.63
N THR A 97 -19.64 11.67 11.06
CA THR A 97 -20.91 10.96 11.03
C THR A 97 -21.17 10.48 9.60
N TYR A 98 -21.41 9.17 9.46
CA TYR A 98 -21.69 8.49 8.19
C TYR A 98 -23.12 8.01 8.18
N LYS A 99 -23.87 8.33 7.12
CA LYS A 99 -25.21 7.80 6.87
C LYS A 99 -25.12 6.69 5.84
N LEU A 100 -25.43 5.46 6.23
CA LEU A 100 -25.36 4.29 5.37
C LEU A 100 -26.51 4.27 4.37
N ARG A 101 -26.28 3.67 3.21
CA ARG A 101 -27.33 3.30 2.26
C ARG A 101 -28.16 2.17 2.84
N GLU A 102 -29.49 2.23 2.62
CA GLU A 102 -30.40 1.16 3.04
C GLU A 102 -30.44 0.04 2.01
N GLY A 103 -30.71 -1.19 2.44
CA GLY A 103 -30.93 -2.34 1.57
C GLY A 103 -29.68 -2.99 0.97
N ILE A 104 -28.49 -2.59 1.38
CA ILE A 104 -27.25 -3.29 0.99
C ILE A 104 -27.14 -4.60 1.76
N MET A 105 -26.84 -5.69 1.04
CA MET A 105 -26.75 -7.03 1.62
C MET A 105 -25.31 -7.53 1.64
N PHE A 106 -24.90 -8.16 2.73
CA PHE A 106 -23.71 -8.99 2.77
C PHE A 106 -23.90 -10.29 1.99
N HIS A 107 -22.80 -10.97 1.67
CA HIS A 107 -22.82 -12.26 0.95
C HIS A 107 -23.54 -13.39 1.70
N ASP A 108 -23.71 -13.27 3.02
CA ASP A 108 -24.47 -14.21 3.86
C ASP A 108 -25.98 -13.92 3.90
N GLY A 109 -26.42 -12.85 3.23
CA GLY A 109 -27.82 -12.46 3.15
C GLY A 109 -28.31 -11.58 4.29
N ASN A 110 -27.45 -11.15 5.20
CA ASN A 110 -27.77 -10.13 6.20
C ASN A 110 -27.67 -8.73 5.59
N GLU A 111 -28.49 -7.79 6.06
CA GLU A 111 -28.40 -6.39 5.64
C GLU A 111 -27.28 -5.66 6.37
N VAL A 112 -26.52 -4.82 5.64
CA VAL A 112 -25.48 -3.96 6.21
C VAL A 112 -26.14 -2.87 7.08
N THR A 113 -25.73 -2.80 8.34
CA THR A 113 -26.25 -1.83 9.31
C THR A 113 -25.13 -1.10 10.06
N ALA A 114 -25.48 -0.04 10.79
CA ALA A 114 -24.55 0.67 11.65
C ALA A 114 -23.92 -0.24 12.73
N GLU A 115 -24.64 -1.28 13.18
CA GLU A 115 -24.09 -2.26 14.12
C GLU A 115 -22.95 -3.08 13.53
N ASP A 116 -23.02 -3.45 12.24
CA ASP A 116 -21.95 -4.18 11.54
C ASP A 116 -20.70 -3.33 11.41
N VAL A 117 -20.87 -2.05 11.03
CA VAL A 117 -19.75 -1.09 10.94
C VAL A 117 -19.07 -0.91 12.29
N VAL A 118 -19.84 -0.65 13.34
CA VAL A 118 -19.32 -0.48 14.71
C VAL A 118 -18.63 -1.77 15.17
N TYR A 119 -19.24 -2.92 14.92
CA TYR A 119 -18.66 -4.20 15.32
C TYR A 119 -17.34 -4.49 14.61
N SER A 120 -17.28 -4.31 13.28
CA SER A 120 -16.06 -4.46 12.48
C SER A 120 -14.94 -3.56 13.01
N ALA A 121 -15.24 -2.27 13.25
CA ALA A 121 -14.26 -1.30 13.75
C ALA A 121 -13.77 -1.64 15.18
N GLU A 122 -14.68 -2.08 16.07
CA GLU A 122 -14.32 -2.47 17.43
C GLU A 122 -13.49 -3.76 17.48
N VAL A 123 -13.80 -4.76 16.64
CA VAL A 123 -13.00 -6.00 16.56
C VAL A 123 -11.60 -5.68 16.05
N GLN A 124 -11.48 -4.87 14.98
CA GLN A 124 -10.20 -4.39 14.46
C GLN A 124 -9.40 -3.67 15.54
N ARG A 125 -10.03 -2.71 16.24
CA ARG A 125 -9.38 -1.94 17.30
C ARG A 125 -8.85 -2.83 18.44
N ASN A 126 -9.54 -3.91 18.74
CA ASN A 126 -9.17 -4.80 19.85
C ASN A 126 -8.18 -5.91 19.45
N ASP A 127 -7.95 -6.14 18.16
CA ASP A 127 -6.95 -7.08 17.70
C ASP A 127 -5.53 -6.68 18.15
N PRO A 128 -4.67 -7.62 18.54
CA PRO A 128 -3.31 -7.32 18.99
C PRO A 128 -2.40 -6.71 17.92
N LEU A 129 -2.58 -7.06 16.64
CA LEU A 129 -1.75 -6.59 15.53
C LEU A 129 -2.46 -5.48 14.75
N VAL A 130 -3.63 -5.74 14.19
CA VAL A 130 -4.40 -4.76 13.38
C VAL A 130 -4.78 -3.54 14.23
N GLY A 131 -5.14 -3.75 15.49
CA GLY A 131 -5.47 -2.69 16.43
C GLY A 131 -4.34 -1.68 16.70
N LEU A 132 -3.10 -2.01 16.39
CA LEU A 132 -1.98 -1.05 16.47
C LEU A 132 -2.18 0.13 15.51
N ALA A 133 -2.80 -0.10 14.36
CA ALA A 133 -3.11 0.94 13.39
C ALA A 133 -4.38 1.73 13.74
N VAL A 134 -5.23 1.22 14.61
CA VAL A 134 -6.53 1.81 14.96
C VAL A 134 -6.47 2.57 16.29
N LYS A 135 -6.02 1.90 17.35
CA LYS A 135 -5.98 2.46 18.72
C LYS A 135 -5.38 3.87 18.85
N PRO A 136 -4.31 4.21 18.12
CA PRO A 136 -3.69 5.53 18.29
C PRO A 136 -4.59 6.71 17.92
N PHE A 137 -5.63 6.49 17.13
CA PHE A 137 -6.49 7.56 16.63
C PHE A 137 -7.82 7.69 17.36
N TYR A 138 -8.21 6.68 18.16
CA TYR A 138 -9.55 6.59 18.72
C TYR A 138 -9.55 6.47 20.24
N PRO A 139 -10.54 7.06 20.95
CA PRO A 139 -10.71 6.90 22.38
C PRO A 139 -10.98 5.43 22.75
N THR A 140 -10.64 5.07 23.98
CA THR A 140 -10.84 3.71 24.49
C THR A 140 -12.32 3.34 24.59
N GLU A 141 -13.17 4.31 24.89
CA GLU A 141 -14.63 4.15 24.99
C GLU A 141 -15.32 5.15 24.08
N GLY A 142 -16.40 4.73 23.42
CA GLY A 142 -17.17 5.58 22.52
C GLY A 142 -16.42 5.97 21.23
N ALA A 143 -15.47 5.15 20.77
CA ALA A 143 -14.77 5.37 19.51
C ALA A 143 -15.71 5.31 18.30
N PHE A 144 -16.61 4.32 18.32
CA PHE A 144 -17.56 4.06 17.25
C PHE A 144 -18.96 3.91 17.85
N GLU A 145 -19.94 4.64 17.32
CA GLU A 145 -21.29 4.69 17.86
C GLU A 145 -22.34 4.46 16.76
N ALA A 146 -23.21 3.48 16.92
CA ALA A 146 -24.42 3.36 16.11
C ALA A 146 -25.47 4.31 16.67
N LEU A 147 -25.74 5.43 16.00
CA LEU A 147 -26.73 6.43 16.45
C LEU A 147 -28.15 5.96 16.15
N ASP A 148 -28.32 5.24 15.04
CA ASP A 148 -29.52 4.51 14.66
C ASP A 148 -29.14 3.35 13.73
N ARG A 149 -30.11 2.70 13.08
CA ARG A 149 -29.87 1.51 12.22
C ARG A 149 -28.91 1.79 11.06
N TYR A 150 -28.87 3.01 10.53
CA TYR A 150 -28.10 3.39 9.34
C TYR A 150 -27.20 4.61 9.55
N THR A 151 -27.01 5.04 10.79
CA THR A 151 -26.15 6.18 11.09
C THR A 151 -25.07 5.78 12.09
N VAL A 152 -23.81 5.95 11.70
CA VAL A 152 -22.64 5.64 12.55
C VAL A 152 -21.80 6.89 12.73
N ARG A 153 -21.26 7.07 13.95
CA ARG A 153 -20.30 8.12 14.28
C ARG A 153 -18.97 7.53 14.68
N PHE A 154 -17.90 8.09 14.12
CA PHE A 154 -16.52 7.82 14.51
C PHE A 154 -15.99 9.02 15.27
N ASN A 155 -15.55 8.80 16.51
CA ASN A 155 -14.97 9.82 17.39
C ASN A 155 -13.47 9.64 17.44
N LEU A 156 -12.70 10.69 17.12
CA LEU A 156 -11.25 10.71 17.04
C LEU A 156 -10.66 11.34 18.31
N LEU A 157 -9.40 11.02 18.62
CA LEU A 157 -8.66 11.65 19.72
C LEU A 157 -8.19 13.06 19.36
N ASP A 158 -7.90 13.29 18.08
CA ASP A 158 -7.35 14.54 17.56
C ASP A 158 -8.12 14.95 16.30
N SER A 159 -7.99 16.23 15.92
CA SER A 159 -8.55 16.76 14.69
C SER A 159 -7.96 16.07 13.47
N TRP A 160 -8.81 15.58 12.55
CA TRP A 160 -8.40 15.00 11.27
C TRP A 160 -9.28 15.53 10.14
N ALA A 161 -8.81 16.60 9.50
CA ALA A 161 -9.62 17.38 8.55
C ALA A 161 -9.89 16.63 7.22
N ASN A 162 -8.96 15.77 6.77
CA ASN A 162 -9.10 14.96 5.55
C ASN A 162 -9.35 13.47 5.87
N TYR A 163 -10.08 13.18 6.95
CA TYR A 163 -10.37 11.80 7.32
C TYR A 163 -11.28 11.12 6.29
N CYS A 164 -10.72 10.17 5.56
CA CYS A 164 -11.45 9.38 4.57
C CYS A 164 -11.14 7.88 4.74
N PRO A 165 -12.07 7.08 5.27
CA PRO A 165 -11.84 5.69 5.58
C PRO A 165 -11.90 4.82 4.32
N THR A 166 -10.77 4.65 3.64
CA THR A 166 -10.65 3.94 2.36
C THR A 166 -9.74 2.70 2.40
N SER A 167 -9.04 2.47 3.52
CA SER A 167 -8.12 1.34 3.67
C SER A 167 -8.81 0.08 4.19
N GLN A 168 -8.05 -1.00 4.38
CA GLN A 168 -8.50 -2.22 5.06
C GLN A 168 -9.25 -1.93 6.36
N LEU A 169 -8.79 -0.93 7.12
CA LEU A 169 -9.40 -0.52 8.39
C LEU A 169 -10.81 0.06 8.24
N ALA A 170 -11.24 0.30 7.00
CA ALA A 170 -12.57 0.79 6.65
C ALA A 170 -13.43 -0.27 5.94
N TRP A 171 -12.92 -1.48 5.70
CA TRP A 171 -13.71 -2.57 5.17
C TRP A 171 -14.76 -3.01 6.19
N VAL A 172 -16.00 -3.07 5.74
CA VAL A 172 -17.12 -3.51 6.56
C VAL A 172 -17.39 -4.97 6.28
N ALA A 173 -17.29 -5.79 7.31
CA ALA A 173 -17.57 -7.22 7.26
C ALA A 173 -18.87 -7.55 8.01
N SER A 174 -19.51 -8.66 7.65
CA SER A 174 -20.71 -9.15 8.37
C SER A 174 -20.38 -9.43 9.83
N LYS A 175 -21.11 -8.80 10.76
CA LYS A 175 -20.99 -9.07 12.19
C LYS A 175 -21.19 -10.55 12.51
N ALA A 176 -22.17 -11.20 11.89
CA ALA A 176 -22.45 -12.63 12.09
C ALA A 176 -21.26 -13.51 11.69
N TRP A 177 -20.59 -13.18 10.57
CA TRP A 177 -19.38 -13.87 10.15
C TRP A 177 -18.21 -13.60 11.09
N LEU A 178 -17.99 -12.36 11.51
CA LEU A 178 -16.92 -12.01 12.45
C LEU A 178 -17.09 -12.71 13.81
N GLU A 179 -18.32 -12.79 14.32
CA GLU A 179 -18.62 -13.53 15.56
C GLU A 179 -18.30 -15.02 15.39
N ALA A 180 -18.64 -15.63 14.25
CA ALA A 180 -18.31 -17.01 13.96
C ALA A 180 -16.80 -17.24 13.80
N ALA A 181 -16.08 -16.31 13.16
CA ALA A 181 -14.63 -16.39 12.95
C ALA A 181 -13.83 -16.28 14.27
N LEU A 182 -14.35 -15.56 15.26
CA LEU A 182 -13.75 -15.54 16.61
C LEU A 182 -13.83 -16.91 17.31
N GLU A 183 -14.84 -17.73 17.00
CA GLU A 183 -14.99 -19.08 17.53
C GLU A 183 -14.26 -20.13 16.67
N ASP A 184 -14.21 -19.93 15.35
CA ASP A 184 -13.53 -20.79 14.38
C ASP A 184 -12.62 -19.96 13.44
N PRO A 185 -11.32 -19.82 13.78
CA PRO A 185 -10.38 -19.04 12.96
C PRO A 185 -10.19 -19.57 11.53
N THR A 186 -10.65 -20.78 11.18
CA THR A 186 -10.58 -21.27 9.79
C THR A 186 -11.48 -20.46 8.86
N LEU A 187 -12.47 -19.75 9.41
CA LEU A 187 -13.35 -18.86 8.66
C LEU A 187 -12.67 -17.57 8.19
N ASP A 188 -11.51 -17.22 8.75
CA ASP A 188 -10.68 -16.09 8.27
C ASP A 188 -10.25 -16.24 6.80
N GLN A 189 -10.25 -17.48 6.31
CA GLN A 189 -9.99 -17.82 4.91
C GLN A 189 -11.22 -17.73 4.00
N GLN A 190 -12.40 -17.46 4.56
CA GLN A 190 -13.69 -17.47 3.85
C GLN A 190 -14.45 -16.15 4.10
N PRO A 191 -13.94 -15.03 3.55
CA PRO A 191 -14.43 -13.70 3.89
C PRO A 191 -15.88 -13.47 3.46
N VAL A 192 -16.63 -12.72 4.29
CA VAL A 192 -18.02 -12.31 4.04
C VAL A 192 -18.12 -10.79 4.10
N GLY A 193 -18.15 -10.17 2.94
CA GLY A 193 -18.34 -8.74 2.73
C GLY A 193 -19.62 -8.44 1.96
N SER A 194 -19.71 -7.22 1.43
CA SER A 194 -20.82 -6.73 0.59
C SER A 194 -20.40 -6.50 -0.88
N GLY A 195 -19.14 -6.83 -1.21
CA GLY A 195 -18.48 -6.50 -2.47
C GLY A 195 -19.00 -7.23 -3.71
N PRO A 196 -18.41 -6.92 -4.89
CA PRO A 196 -18.87 -7.43 -6.19
C PRO A 196 -18.64 -8.93 -6.39
N PHE A 197 -17.78 -9.57 -5.60
CA PHE A 197 -17.51 -11.00 -5.68
C PHE A 197 -17.58 -11.64 -4.30
N ARG A 198 -18.03 -12.90 -4.25
CA ARG A 198 -18.14 -13.73 -3.06
C ARG A 198 -17.06 -14.81 -3.06
N PHE A 199 -16.55 -15.15 -1.90
CA PHE A 199 -15.62 -16.27 -1.74
C PHE A 199 -16.24 -17.58 -2.26
N ASP A 200 -15.43 -18.33 -3.03
CA ASP A 200 -15.80 -19.65 -3.55
C ASP A 200 -14.87 -20.73 -2.98
N SER A 201 -13.58 -20.60 -3.24
CA SER A 201 -12.59 -21.60 -2.83
C SER A 201 -11.18 -21.02 -2.72
N ARG A 202 -10.34 -21.69 -1.93
CA ARG A 202 -8.93 -21.37 -1.79
C ARG A 202 -8.08 -22.63 -1.67
N THR A 203 -6.98 -22.64 -2.39
CA THR A 203 -5.85 -23.54 -2.20
C THR A 203 -4.63 -22.68 -1.92
N GLU A 204 -4.13 -22.74 -0.70
CA GLU A 204 -2.97 -21.95 -0.23
C GLU A 204 -1.78 -22.10 -1.20
N ASP A 205 -1.06 -21.00 -1.42
CA ASP A 205 0.06 -20.88 -2.37
C ASP A 205 -0.26 -21.29 -3.82
N SER A 206 -1.52 -21.39 -4.18
CA SER A 206 -1.94 -21.81 -5.52
C SER A 206 -2.98 -20.90 -6.15
N VAL A 207 -4.19 -20.85 -5.58
CA VAL A 207 -5.28 -20.04 -6.14
C VAL A 207 -6.31 -19.70 -5.08
N THR A 208 -6.76 -18.45 -5.10
CA THR A 208 -7.98 -18.01 -4.39
C THR A 208 -9.01 -17.58 -5.42
N ARG A 209 -10.19 -18.20 -5.39
CA ARG A 209 -11.26 -17.98 -6.35
C ARG A 209 -12.43 -17.28 -5.68
N PHE A 210 -12.94 -16.26 -6.36
CA PHE A 210 -14.18 -15.56 -6.02
C PHE A 210 -15.14 -15.63 -7.20
N VAL A 211 -16.45 -15.73 -6.92
CA VAL A 211 -17.52 -15.77 -7.92
C VAL A 211 -18.39 -14.54 -7.82
N ARG A 212 -18.99 -14.14 -8.94
CA ARG A 212 -19.83 -12.94 -9.02
C ARG A 212 -20.90 -12.91 -7.92
N ASN A 213 -21.07 -11.76 -7.31
CA ASN A 213 -22.25 -11.42 -6.53
C ASN A 213 -23.33 -10.89 -7.47
N GLU A 214 -24.34 -11.71 -7.75
CA GLU A 214 -25.42 -11.34 -8.69
C GLU A 214 -26.29 -10.18 -8.17
N ASP A 215 -26.31 -9.95 -6.85
CA ASP A 215 -27.12 -8.94 -6.18
C ASP A 215 -26.26 -7.77 -5.69
N TYR A 216 -25.11 -7.52 -6.34
CA TYR A 216 -24.21 -6.45 -5.93
C TYR A 216 -24.87 -5.07 -6.07
N TRP A 217 -24.87 -4.31 -4.99
CA TRP A 217 -25.53 -3.02 -4.88
C TRP A 217 -24.88 -1.90 -5.72
N GLY A 218 -23.55 -1.98 -5.93
CA GLY A 218 -22.75 -0.94 -6.59
C GLY A 218 -22.77 -0.98 -8.13
N GLY A 219 -23.66 -1.77 -8.73
CA GLY A 219 -23.85 -1.85 -10.19
C GLY A 219 -23.49 -3.19 -10.82
N GLU A 220 -23.41 -3.21 -12.13
CA GLU A 220 -23.18 -4.44 -12.91
C GLU A 220 -21.78 -5.01 -12.66
N VAL A 221 -21.73 -6.35 -12.51
CA VAL A 221 -20.51 -7.16 -12.45
C VAL A 221 -20.49 -8.08 -13.64
N TRP A 222 -19.48 -7.99 -14.49
CA TRP A 222 -19.46 -8.64 -15.80
C TRP A 222 -18.85 -10.04 -15.76
N LEU A 223 -17.74 -10.23 -15.05
CA LEU A 223 -17.04 -11.52 -14.94
C LEU A 223 -17.85 -12.54 -14.13
N ASP A 224 -17.76 -13.81 -14.48
CA ASP A 224 -18.34 -14.91 -13.67
C ASP A 224 -17.50 -15.17 -12.42
N ALA A 225 -16.18 -15.02 -12.53
CA ALA A 225 -15.24 -15.26 -11.44
C ALA A 225 -13.92 -14.50 -11.61
N VAL A 226 -13.20 -14.34 -10.50
CA VAL A 226 -11.81 -13.91 -10.46
C VAL A 226 -10.99 -14.95 -9.71
N GLU A 227 -9.85 -15.34 -10.29
CA GLU A 227 -8.85 -16.22 -9.69
C GLU A 227 -7.58 -15.44 -9.44
N TYR A 228 -7.18 -15.32 -8.17
CA TYR A 228 -5.91 -14.73 -7.78
C TYR A 228 -4.88 -15.82 -7.58
N ILE A 229 -3.74 -15.69 -8.29
CA ILE A 229 -2.69 -16.71 -8.38
C ILE A 229 -1.40 -16.10 -7.83
N PRO A 230 -0.89 -16.57 -6.67
CA PRO A 230 0.38 -16.10 -6.13
C PRO A 230 1.54 -16.54 -7.02
N VAL A 231 2.32 -15.58 -7.50
CA VAL A 231 3.54 -15.81 -8.29
C VAL A 231 4.59 -14.81 -7.77
N PRO A 232 5.38 -15.15 -6.75
CA PRO A 232 6.29 -14.21 -6.10
C PRO A 232 7.39 -13.65 -7.02
N ASP A 233 7.92 -14.48 -7.91
CA ASP A 233 8.97 -14.07 -8.82
C ASP A 233 8.40 -13.19 -9.95
N PRO A 234 8.88 -11.93 -10.12
CA PRO A 234 8.32 -10.99 -11.06
C PRO A 234 8.57 -11.37 -12.53
N ASP A 235 9.67 -12.07 -12.83
CA ASP A 235 9.99 -12.51 -14.19
C ASP A 235 9.01 -13.62 -14.61
N THR A 236 8.79 -14.61 -13.74
CA THR A 236 7.80 -15.67 -13.95
C THR A 236 6.39 -15.09 -14.10
N ARG A 237 6.04 -14.08 -13.29
CA ARG A 237 4.72 -13.42 -13.34
C ARG A 237 4.52 -12.71 -14.69
N THR A 238 5.55 -12.04 -15.19
CA THR A 238 5.58 -11.39 -16.50
C THR A 238 5.46 -12.41 -17.63
N ASP A 239 6.22 -13.50 -17.58
CA ASP A 239 6.17 -14.56 -18.59
C ASP A 239 4.77 -15.21 -18.69
N LEU A 240 4.07 -15.39 -17.57
CA LEU A 240 2.71 -15.92 -17.56
C LEU A 240 1.71 -15.00 -18.27
N LEU A 241 1.83 -13.68 -18.12
CA LEU A 241 0.98 -12.73 -18.83
C LEU A 241 1.29 -12.72 -20.34
N LEU A 242 2.56 -12.68 -20.69
CA LEU A 242 3.00 -12.72 -22.10
C LEU A 242 2.61 -14.03 -22.81
N ALA A 243 2.55 -15.14 -22.07
CA ALA A 243 2.09 -16.43 -22.58
C ALA A 243 0.57 -16.57 -22.65
N GLY A 244 -0.21 -15.61 -22.15
CA GLY A 244 -1.67 -15.69 -22.05
C GLY A 244 -2.17 -16.66 -20.98
N GLU A 245 -1.32 -17.10 -20.06
CA GLU A 245 -1.69 -18.00 -18.96
C GLU A 245 -2.45 -17.26 -17.85
N VAL A 246 -2.24 -15.95 -17.72
CA VAL A 246 -3.01 -15.03 -16.88
C VAL A 246 -3.47 -13.83 -17.71
N HIS A 247 -4.48 -13.11 -17.23
CA HIS A 247 -5.05 -11.95 -17.91
C HIS A 247 -4.56 -10.62 -17.34
N ALA A 248 -4.09 -10.65 -16.10
CA ALA A 248 -3.64 -9.45 -15.38
C ALA A 248 -2.54 -9.79 -14.37
N LEU A 249 -1.72 -8.81 -14.07
CA LEU A 249 -0.75 -8.85 -12.98
C LEU A 249 -0.54 -7.45 -12.38
N HIS A 250 0.06 -7.40 -11.18
CA HIS A 250 0.71 -6.21 -10.67
C HIS A 250 2.20 -6.46 -10.44
N THR A 251 3.00 -5.42 -10.56
CA THR A 251 4.45 -5.49 -10.35
C THR A 251 5.04 -4.14 -9.94
N THR A 252 6.20 -4.19 -9.29
CA THR A 252 7.05 -3.04 -8.97
C THR A 252 8.46 -3.21 -9.54
N SER A 253 8.69 -4.24 -10.35
CA SER A 253 9.97 -4.48 -11.01
C SER A 253 10.09 -3.57 -12.22
N ASP A 254 10.97 -2.56 -12.16
CA ASP A 254 11.16 -1.59 -13.22
C ASP A 254 11.51 -2.27 -14.57
N GLU A 255 12.33 -3.33 -14.56
CA GLU A 255 12.69 -4.10 -15.76
C GLU A 255 11.46 -4.79 -16.37
N ASN A 256 10.62 -5.41 -15.53
CA ASN A 256 9.40 -6.07 -16.00
C ASN A 256 8.34 -5.06 -16.47
N ILE A 257 8.25 -3.89 -15.83
CA ILE A 257 7.39 -2.80 -16.28
C ILE A 257 7.78 -2.37 -17.71
N GLU A 258 9.08 -2.15 -17.96
CA GLU A 258 9.57 -1.79 -19.30
C GLU A 258 9.26 -2.88 -20.32
N ILE A 259 9.45 -4.16 -19.98
CA ILE A 259 9.13 -5.29 -20.85
C ILE A 259 7.63 -5.28 -21.21
N LEU A 260 6.75 -5.16 -20.22
CA LEU A 260 5.31 -5.20 -20.38
C LEU A 260 4.78 -4.00 -21.20
N GLU A 261 5.30 -2.79 -20.93
CA GLU A 261 4.91 -1.58 -21.66
C GLU A 261 5.31 -1.61 -23.14
N ASN A 262 6.35 -2.39 -23.49
CA ASN A 262 6.82 -2.55 -24.86
C ASN A 262 6.33 -3.84 -25.54
N SER A 263 5.45 -4.62 -24.89
CA SER A 263 4.93 -5.87 -25.44
C SER A 263 3.62 -5.69 -26.18
N ASP A 264 3.52 -6.28 -27.38
CA ASP A 264 2.28 -6.29 -28.15
C ASP A 264 1.20 -7.10 -27.39
N GLY A 265 -0.05 -6.63 -27.44
CA GLY A 265 -1.19 -7.30 -26.81
C GLY A 265 -1.26 -7.12 -25.27
N ILE A 266 -0.40 -6.26 -24.70
CA ILE A 266 -0.41 -5.90 -23.27
C ILE A 266 -0.58 -4.38 -23.16
N TYR A 267 -1.36 -3.93 -22.18
CA TYR A 267 -1.35 -2.54 -21.76
C TYR A 267 -1.12 -2.42 -20.26
N SER A 268 -0.43 -1.37 -19.86
CA SER A 268 0.02 -1.16 -18.50
C SER A 268 -0.46 0.20 -17.97
N LEU A 269 -0.84 0.23 -16.69
CA LEU A 269 -1.24 1.43 -15.99
C LEU A 269 -0.35 1.60 -14.77
N ARG A 270 0.42 2.68 -14.73
CA ARG A 270 1.21 3.07 -13.54
C ARG A 270 0.32 3.76 -12.52
N SER A 271 0.56 3.48 -11.26
CA SER A 271 -0.06 4.24 -10.18
C SER A 271 0.41 5.69 -10.22
N ALA A 272 -0.52 6.63 -10.13
CA ALA A 272 -0.22 8.05 -10.24
C ALA A 272 -0.95 8.83 -9.14
N LYS A 273 -0.49 8.67 -7.89
CA LYS A 273 -1.00 9.44 -6.76
C LYS A 273 -0.44 10.87 -6.81
N PRO A 274 -1.22 11.88 -6.39
CA PRO A 274 -0.80 13.28 -6.46
C PRO A 274 0.39 13.62 -5.55
N HIS A 275 0.65 12.81 -4.53
CA HIS A 275 1.71 13.08 -3.53
C HIS A 275 2.84 12.06 -3.57
N GLY A 276 2.84 11.15 -4.53
CA GLY A 276 3.78 10.06 -4.67
C GLY A 276 3.20 8.71 -4.23
N GLY A 277 3.87 7.63 -4.60
CA GLY A 277 3.57 6.25 -4.19
C GLY A 277 4.34 5.84 -2.94
N SER A 278 4.47 4.53 -2.76
CA SER A 278 5.32 3.96 -1.71
C SER A 278 6.81 4.19 -2.01
N GLU A 279 7.64 4.18 -0.97
CA GLU A 279 9.10 4.19 -1.09
C GLU A 279 9.70 2.85 -0.70
N ALA A 280 10.75 2.45 -1.42
CA ALA A 280 11.65 1.40 -1.00
C ALA A 280 12.81 2.01 -0.20
N PHE A 281 13.07 1.46 0.96
CA PHE A 281 14.10 1.96 1.88
C PHE A 281 14.63 0.86 2.80
N LEU A 282 15.73 1.19 3.48
CA LEU A 282 16.20 0.47 4.64
C LEU A 282 15.67 1.18 5.88
N MET A 283 15.12 0.43 6.81
CA MET A 283 14.60 0.96 8.06
C MET A 283 15.46 0.47 9.23
N LEU A 284 15.82 1.37 10.14
CA LEU A 284 16.76 1.12 11.22
C LEU A 284 16.05 1.15 12.57
N ASN A 285 16.30 0.15 13.41
CA ASN A 285 15.75 0.06 14.74
C ASN A 285 16.58 0.89 15.73
N SER A 286 16.11 2.06 16.10
CA SER A 286 16.80 2.97 17.02
C SER A 286 16.78 2.55 18.49
N SER A 287 16.06 1.50 18.83
CA SER A 287 15.97 1.02 20.22
C SER A 287 17.05 0.02 20.61
N VAL A 288 17.86 -0.43 19.64
CA VAL A 288 18.90 -1.45 19.84
C VAL A 288 20.21 -1.04 19.14
N ALA A 289 21.33 -1.49 19.71
CA ALA A 289 22.62 -1.32 19.05
C ALA A 289 22.65 -2.11 17.71
N PRO A 290 23.35 -1.61 16.69
CA PRO A 290 24.18 -0.41 16.72
C PRO A 290 23.40 0.89 16.40
N PHE A 291 22.12 0.81 15.99
CA PHE A 291 21.37 1.93 15.44
C PHE A 291 20.67 2.81 16.49
N ASP A 292 20.85 2.56 17.77
CA ASP A 292 20.59 3.53 18.85
C ASP A 292 21.53 4.76 18.81
N ASP A 293 22.69 4.61 18.15
CA ASP A 293 23.65 5.71 17.92
C ASP A 293 23.52 6.25 16.49
N ILE A 294 23.35 7.56 16.37
CA ILE A 294 23.23 8.24 15.07
C ILE A 294 24.46 8.09 14.17
N ARG A 295 25.67 7.89 14.74
CA ARG A 295 26.89 7.66 13.97
C ARG A 295 26.81 6.37 13.18
N ALA A 296 26.26 5.31 13.76
CA ALA A 296 26.04 4.05 13.07
C ALA A 296 25.00 4.19 11.95
N ARG A 297 23.89 4.94 12.20
CA ARG A 297 22.88 5.22 11.19
C ARG A 297 23.46 5.99 10.00
N LYS A 298 24.20 7.05 10.27
CA LYS A 298 24.92 7.84 9.24
C LYS A 298 25.94 6.99 8.48
N ALA A 299 26.72 6.18 9.20
CA ALA A 299 27.70 5.29 8.55
C ALA A 299 27.03 4.33 7.57
N LEU A 300 25.83 3.80 7.90
CA LEU A 300 25.10 2.91 6.99
C LEU A 300 24.57 3.67 5.77
N ALA A 301 23.98 4.85 5.96
CA ALA A 301 23.52 5.70 4.86
C ALA A 301 24.67 6.02 3.89
N TYR A 302 25.79 6.49 4.39
CA TYR A 302 26.98 6.85 3.60
C TYR A 302 27.60 5.64 2.87
N ALA A 303 27.59 4.45 3.49
CA ALA A 303 28.08 3.20 2.88
C ALA A 303 27.10 2.60 1.87
N THR A 304 25.84 3.05 1.83
CA THR A 304 24.80 2.47 0.96
C THR A 304 25.13 2.76 -0.51
N PRO A 305 25.29 1.72 -1.36
CA PRO A 305 25.68 1.87 -2.77
C PRO A 305 24.46 2.21 -3.63
N LYS A 306 23.88 3.40 -3.42
CA LYS A 306 22.62 3.83 -4.02
C LYS A 306 22.69 3.95 -5.53
N GLN A 307 23.80 4.46 -6.07
CA GLN A 307 23.98 4.57 -7.51
C GLN A 307 24.08 3.20 -8.19
N ASP A 308 24.79 2.24 -7.55
CA ASP A 308 24.85 0.87 -8.04
C ASP A 308 23.50 0.18 -7.92
N TYR A 309 22.72 0.44 -6.85
CA TYR A 309 21.36 -0.06 -6.69
C TYR A 309 20.45 0.39 -7.84
N LEU A 310 20.41 1.70 -8.14
CA LEU A 310 19.66 2.26 -9.25
C LEU A 310 20.08 1.66 -10.59
N THR A 311 21.38 1.39 -10.78
CA THR A 311 21.89 0.87 -12.05
C THR A 311 21.67 -0.64 -12.22
N LEU A 312 21.88 -1.42 -11.15
CA LEU A 312 21.99 -2.89 -11.24
C LEU A 312 20.71 -3.60 -10.78
N ILE A 313 19.95 -3.00 -9.87
CA ILE A 313 18.72 -3.61 -9.33
C ILE A 313 17.50 -3.09 -10.09
N THR A 314 17.46 -1.79 -10.39
CA THR A 314 16.34 -1.19 -11.12
C THR A 314 16.62 -1.00 -12.62
N ALA A 315 17.68 -1.60 -13.15
CA ALA A 315 18.12 -1.48 -14.55
C ALA A 315 18.29 -0.02 -15.04
N GLY A 316 18.49 0.93 -14.12
CA GLY A 316 18.59 2.37 -14.42
C GLY A 316 17.25 3.06 -14.64
N LEU A 317 16.13 2.36 -14.41
CA LEU A 317 14.76 2.85 -14.63
C LEU A 317 14.11 3.39 -13.35
N GLY A 318 14.61 2.99 -12.19
CA GLY A 318 14.06 3.37 -10.88
C GLY A 318 14.17 4.86 -10.60
N VAL A 319 13.14 5.44 -10.01
CA VAL A 319 13.10 6.83 -9.55
C VAL A 319 13.79 6.93 -8.20
N SER A 320 14.93 7.64 -8.13
CA SER A 320 15.68 7.81 -6.87
C SER A 320 14.87 8.57 -5.83
N ALA A 321 14.80 8.05 -4.60
CA ALA A 321 14.16 8.69 -3.46
C ALA A 321 15.20 9.18 -2.44
N ASP A 322 15.03 10.39 -1.93
CA ASP A 322 15.78 10.97 -0.82
C ASP A 322 14.88 11.26 0.40
N GLN A 323 13.57 11.14 0.23
CA GLN A 323 12.52 11.48 1.19
C GLN A 323 11.19 10.81 0.83
N LEU A 324 10.16 11.00 1.63
CA LEU A 324 8.81 10.43 1.43
C LEU A 324 8.10 10.93 0.16
N PHE A 325 8.38 12.14 -0.29
CA PHE A 325 7.58 12.79 -1.33
C PHE A 325 8.34 12.88 -2.64
N GLU A 326 7.69 12.51 -3.73
CA GLU A 326 8.26 12.60 -5.08
C GLU A 326 8.48 14.05 -5.53
N PRO A 327 9.50 14.30 -6.38
CA PRO A 327 9.63 15.59 -7.05
C PRO A 327 8.36 15.94 -7.83
N GLY A 328 7.78 17.11 -7.54
CA GLY A 328 6.50 17.56 -8.12
C GLY A 328 5.35 17.57 -7.11
N SER A 329 5.44 16.79 -6.04
CA SER A 329 4.52 16.93 -4.91
C SER A 329 4.71 18.29 -4.20
N PRO A 330 3.64 18.97 -3.74
CA PRO A 330 3.76 20.19 -2.95
C PRO A 330 4.50 19.95 -1.61
N TYR A 331 4.53 18.73 -1.14
CA TYR A 331 5.17 18.31 0.10
C TYR A 331 6.66 17.99 -0.06
N HIS A 332 7.15 17.87 -1.30
CA HIS A 332 8.57 17.62 -1.57
C HIS A 332 9.44 18.79 -1.10
N ASN A 333 10.45 18.46 -0.29
CA ASN A 333 11.45 19.44 0.13
C ASN A 333 12.72 19.34 -0.74
N PRO A 334 12.97 20.26 -1.67
CA PRO A 334 14.10 20.18 -2.59
C PRO A 334 15.47 20.34 -1.91
N ALA A 335 15.50 20.78 -0.65
CA ALA A 335 16.73 20.89 0.13
C ALA A 335 17.19 19.56 0.74
N VAL A 336 16.27 18.60 0.91
CA VAL A 336 16.58 17.26 1.43
C VAL A 336 17.28 16.45 0.35
N LYS A 337 18.49 16.02 0.65
CA LYS A 337 19.32 15.13 -0.15
C LYS A 337 20.01 14.14 0.76
N GLN A 338 19.67 12.86 0.59
CA GLN A 338 20.25 11.81 1.42
C GLN A 338 21.65 11.47 0.94
N GLU A 339 22.59 11.46 1.86
CA GLU A 339 23.97 11.04 1.61
C GLU A 339 24.02 9.53 1.38
N ALA A 340 24.76 9.14 0.34
CA ALA A 340 25.02 7.76 -0.04
C ALA A 340 26.32 7.71 -0.88
N ASP A 341 26.84 6.53 -1.19
CA ASP A 341 28.02 6.34 -2.04
C ASP A 341 29.28 7.06 -1.53
N MET A 342 29.44 7.16 -0.19
CA MET A 342 30.52 7.85 0.50
C MET A 342 31.33 6.87 1.41
N PRO A 343 32.03 5.89 0.84
CA PRO A 343 32.62 4.78 1.60
C PRO A 343 33.74 5.22 2.58
N ASP A 344 34.49 6.26 2.27
CA ASP A 344 35.58 6.76 3.13
C ASP A 344 35.01 7.43 4.39
N GLU A 345 33.96 8.24 4.26
CA GLU A 345 33.24 8.87 5.36
C GLU A 345 32.52 7.82 6.22
N ALA A 346 31.92 6.82 5.61
CA ALA A 346 31.30 5.68 6.31
C ALA A 346 32.31 4.93 7.16
N ALA A 347 33.48 4.60 6.60
CA ALA A 347 34.55 3.92 7.32
C ALA A 347 35.10 4.77 8.49
N ALA A 348 35.22 6.09 8.31
CA ALA A 348 35.65 7.00 9.36
C ALA A 348 34.65 7.05 10.53
N MET A 349 33.34 7.14 10.24
CA MET A 349 32.28 7.10 11.26
C MET A 349 32.23 5.75 12.00
N ALA A 350 32.38 4.64 11.28
CA ALA A 350 32.45 3.32 11.89
C ALA A 350 33.65 3.18 12.82
N ALA A 351 34.80 3.72 12.44
CA ALA A 351 36.00 3.70 13.28
C ALA A 351 35.80 4.53 14.56
N GLU A 352 35.16 5.69 14.49
CA GLU A 352 34.81 6.52 15.65
C GLU A 352 33.83 5.77 16.57
N TYR A 353 32.75 5.21 16.01
CA TYR A 353 31.78 4.41 16.77
C TYR A 353 32.46 3.24 17.48
N CYS A 354 33.30 2.47 16.78
CA CYS A 354 33.98 1.29 17.34
C CYS A 354 35.06 1.65 18.38
N ALA A 355 35.60 2.86 18.34
CA ALA A 355 36.52 3.31 19.37
C ALA A 355 35.82 3.55 20.72
N ASP A 356 34.56 4.02 20.67
CA ASP A 356 33.75 4.31 21.85
C ASP A 356 32.97 3.07 22.35
N LEU A 357 32.52 2.21 21.42
CA LEU A 357 31.64 1.05 21.66
C LEU A 357 32.22 -0.23 21.03
N PRO A 358 33.41 -0.68 21.50
CA PRO A 358 34.11 -1.83 20.90
C PRO A 358 33.36 -3.16 21.03
N GLU A 359 32.42 -3.30 21.97
CA GLU A 359 31.59 -4.47 22.16
C GLU A 359 30.63 -4.72 20.99
N ASN A 360 30.26 -3.68 20.24
CA ASN A 360 29.38 -3.74 19.07
C ASN A 360 30.16 -3.93 17.76
N CYS A 361 31.48 -4.13 17.85
CA CYS A 361 32.36 -4.17 16.68
C CYS A 361 33.22 -5.43 16.62
N SER A 362 33.61 -5.80 15.40
CA SER A 362 34.59 -6.84 15.12
C SER A 362 35.50 -6.38 13.98
N ASN A 363 36.82 -6.56 14.16
CA ASN A 363 37.83 -6.14 13.17
C ASN A 363 37.74 -4.66 12.75
N GLY A 364 37.32 -3.79 13.68
CA GLY A 364 37.17 -2.34 13.43
C GLY A 364 35.95 -1.95 12.61
N LYS A 365 34.99 -2.85 12.45
CA LYS A 365 33.72 -2.63 11.77
C LYS A 365 32.54 -2.89 12.70
N ILE A 366 31.45 -2.19 12.50
CA ILE A 366 30.21 -2.33 13.25
C ILE A 366 29.53 -3.66 12.88
N ASN A 367 29.08 -4.42 13.87
CA ASN A 367 28.29 -5.63 13.63
C ASN A 367 26.81 -5.28 13.51
N MET A 368 26.13 -5.81 12.49
CA MET A 368 24.69 -5.64 12.31
C MET A 368 24.04 -6.86 11.68
N GLU A 369 22.74 -7.03 11.93
CA GLU A 369 21.88 -7.95 11.22
C GLU A 369 21.05 -7.19 10.18
N TYR A 370 20.92 -7.78 8.98
CA TYR A 370 20.08 -7.25 7.92
C TYR A 370 18.99 -8.24 7.54
N MET A 371 17.74 -7.84 7.82
CA MET A 371 16.55 -8.65 7.57
C MET A 371 15.93 -8.29 6.21
N PHE A 372 15.61 -9.31 5.41
CA PHE A 372 14.90 -9.14 4.15
C PHE A 372 14.06 -10.38 3.80
N VAL A 373 13.11 -10.22 2.86
CA VAL A 373 12.20 -11.29 2.45
C VAL A 373 12.92 -12.28 1.54
N GLU A 374 12.79 -13.57 1.85
CA GLU A 374 13.32 -14.67 1.02
C GLU A 374 12.47 -14.90 -0.24
N GLY A 375 13.01 -15.66 -1.19
CA GLY A 375 12.24 -16.24 -2.31
C GLY A 375 12.27 -15.45 -3.61
N THR A 376 12.92 -14.27 -3.67
CA THR A 376 13.11 -13.55 -4.93
C THR A 376 14.59 -13.38 -5.29
N VAL A 377 14.92 -13.60 -6.56
CA VAL A 377 16.29 -13.39 -7.08
C VAL A 377 16.70 -11.93 -6.95
N VAL A 378 15.78 -11.00 -7.20
CA VAL A 378 16.03 -9.56 -7.09
C VAL A 378 16.32 -9.15 -5.64
N GLY A 379 15.56 -9.66 -4.67
CA GLY A 379 15.80 -9.41 -3.25
C GLY A 379 17.16 -9.88 -2.80
N GLN A 380 17.57 -11.08 -3.21
CA GLN A 380 18.89 -11.62 -2.89
C GLN A 380 20.01 -10.79 -3.54
N ARG A 381 19.90 -10.46 -4.83
CA ARG A 381 20.88 -9.61 -5.53
C ARG A 381 21.00 -8.22 -4.89
N SER A 382 19.89 -7.66 -4.44
CA SER A 382 19.87 -6.40 -3.70
C SER A 382 20.64 -6.52 -2.38
N ALA A 383 20.36 -7.56 -1.59
CA ALA A 383 21.04 -7.78 -0.31
C ALA A 383 22.56 -7.99 -0.48
N GLU A 384 22.99 -8.77 -1.47
CA GLU A 384 24.41 -8.98 -1.79
C GLU A 384 25.11 -7.69 -2.24
N LEU A 385 24.41 -6.84 -3.03
CA LEU A 385 24.92 -5.53 -3.42
C LEU A 385 25.10 -4.61 -2.21
N MET A 386 24.10 -4.56 -1.33
CA MET A 386 24.14 -3.76 -0.11
C MET A 386 25.27 -4.23 0.82
N GLU A 387 25.39 -5.54 1.09
CA GLU A 387 26.48 -6.10 1.90
C GLU A 387 27.86 -5.68 1.36
N LYS A 388 28.05 -5.78 0.04
CA LYS A 388 29.29 -5.37 -0.61
C LYS A 388 29.62 -3.91 -0.36
N GLY A 389 28.66 -3.00 -0.51
CA GLY A 389 28.83 -1.56 -0.24
C GLY A 389 29.13 -1.30 1.24
N TRP A 390 28.34 -1.90 2.13
CA TRP A 390 28.46 -1.71 3.57
C TRP A 390 29.73 -2.35 4.17
N SER A 391 30.36 -3.29 3.46
CA SER A 391 31.55 -4.01 3.93
C SER A 391 32.73 -3.09 4.30
N VAL A 392 32.74 -1.82 3.91
CA VAL A 392 33.75 -0.82 4.31
C VAL A 392 33.62 -0.42 5.79
N ALA A 393 32.40 -0.46 6.34
CA ALA A 393 32.05 0.01 7.67
C ALA A 393 31.41 -1.06 8.56
N PHE A 394 30.80 -2.10 7.98
CA PHE A 394 29.96 -3.09 8.68
C PHE A 394 30.40 -4.54 8.42
N ASN A 395 30.17 -5.39 9.42
CA ASN A 395 30.02 -6.83 9.27
C ASN A 395 28.55 -7.13 9.29
N VAL A 396 28.03 -7.76 8.25
CA VAL A 396 26.59 -8.00 8.04
C VAL A 396 26.28 -9.48 8.20
N ASP A 397 25.30 -9.79 9.05
CA ASP A 397 24.66 -11.08 9.12
C ASP A 397 23.27 -10.98 8.47
N PHE A 398 22.92 -11.93 7.60
CA PHE A 398 21.63 -11.95 6.91
C PHE A 398 20.58 -12.72 7.71
N ASP A 399 19.40 -12.12 7.88
CA ASP A 399 18.20 -12.75 8.41
C ASP A 399 17.13 -12.82 7.30
N LEU A 400 16.87 -14.04 6.82
CA LEU A 400 15.91 -14.30 5.74
C LEU A 400 14.60 -14.81 6.32
N ASN A 401 13.50 -14.15 5.93
CA ASN A 401 12.17 -14.44 6.44
C ASN A 401 11.16 -14.54 5.29
N ASN A 402 10.13 -15.37 5.45
CA ASN A 402 8.95 -15.24 4.59
C ASN A 402 8.21 -13.93 4.90
N GLN A 403 7.31 -13.52 4.01
CA GLN A 403 6.62 -12.23 4.09
C GLN A 403 5.91 -12.01 5.44
N GLN A 404 5.20 -13.01 5.94
CA GLN A 404 4.45 -12.91 7.21
C GLN A 404 5.40 -12.74 8.40
N GLN A 405 6.44 -13.56 8.48
CA GLN A 405 7.42 -13.49 9.56
C GLN A 405 8.19 -12.17 9.53
N HIS A 406 8.49 -11.66 8.32
CA HIS A 406 9.13 -10.37 8.11
C HIS A 406 8.32 -9.22 8.74
N ILE A 407 7.00 -9.18 8.50
CA ILE A 407 6.10 -8.18 9.10
C ILE A 407 6.05 -8.33 10.62
N GLN A 408 5.92 -9.56 11.13
CA GLN A 408 5.85 -9.83 12.57
C GLN A 408 7.15 -9.42 13.28
N ASN A 409 8.31 -9.77 12.72
CA ASN A 409 9.61 -9.40 13.29
C ASN A 409 9.81 -7.87 13.30
N ALA A 410 9.37 -7.16 12.24
CA ALA A 410 9.40 -5.70 12.20
C ALA A 410 8.54 -5.09 13.33
N ALA A 411 7.30 -5.56 13.49
CA ALA A 411 6.37 -5.08 14.52
C ALA A 411 6.91 -5.33 15.96
N LEU A 412 7.59 -6.45 16.17
CA LEU A 412 8.22 -6.81 17.44
C LEU A 412 9.55 -6.08 17.67
N GLY A 413 10.14 -5.48 16.63
CA GLY A 413 11.45 -4.85 16.68
C GLY A 413 12.60 -5.87 16.76
N TRP A 414 12.42 -7.04 16.20
CA TRP A 414 13.44 -8.11 16.13
C TRP A 414 14.29 -7.97 14.87
N TYR A 415 14.95 -6.86 14.75
CA TYR A 415 15.87 -6.55 13.64
C TYR A 415 16.82 -5.41 14.05
N ASN A 416 17.96 -5.28 13.37
CA ASN A 416 18.77 -4.06 13.39
C ASN A 416 18.45 -3.18 12.20
N ALA A 417 18.66 -3.69 10.96
CA ALA A 417 18.26 -3.05 9.71
C ALA A 417 17.33 -3.98 8.94
N VAL A 418 16.35 -3.42 8.24
CA VAL A 418 15.37 -4.20 7.48
C VAL A 418 15.08 -3.54 6.14
N ALA A 419 15.02 -4.35 5.06
CA ALA A 419 14.49 -3.92 3.78
C ALA A 419 12.98 -3.74 3.87
N TRP A 420 12.48 -2.58 3.44
CA TRP A 420 11.06 -2.31 3.55
C TRP A 420 10.54 -1.49 2.38
N ARG A 421 9.22 -1.56 2.20
CA ARG A 421 8.45 -0.75 1.26
C ARG A 421 7.19 -0.29 1.98
N GLN A 422 7.02 1.02 2.14
CA GLN A 422 5.93 1.62 2.90
C GLN A 422 5.66 3.04 2.45
N PHE A 423 4.76 3.70 3.15
CA PHE A 423 4.24 5.04 2.89
C PHE A 423 3.38 5.10 1.63
N GLY A 424 3.09 6.29 1.15
CA GLY A 424 2.30 6.49 -0.03
C GLY A 424 0.79 6.35 0.21
N SER A 425 0.30 6.64 1.40
CA SER A 425 -1.14 6.86 1.61
C SER A 425 -1.64 7.94 0.66
N TYR A 426 -2.90 7.84 0.21
CA TYR A 426 -3.45 8.82 -0.73
C TYR A 426 -3.35 10.25 -0.18
N TRP A 427 -3.68 10.44 1.10
CA TRP A 427 -3.36 11.65 1.85
C TRP A 427 -2.22 11.35 2.83
N PRO A 428 -1.18 12.18 2.91
CA PRO A 428 0.03 11.91 3.70
C PRO A 428 -0.22 11.62 5.17
N GLU A 429 -1.28 12.20 5.75
CA GLU A 429 -1.64 11.97 7.15
C GLU A 429 -2.08 10.53 7.45
N GLY A 430 -2.42 9.73 6.43
CA GLY A 430 -2.64 8.29 6.57
C GLY A 430 -1.38 7.54 7.02
N ASP A 431 -0.20 8.09 6.74
CA ASP A 431 1.10 7.53 7.13
C ASP A 431 1.56 7.93 8.55
N ASN A 432 0.81 8.80 9.25
CA ASN A 432 1.16 9.27 10.60
C ASN A 432 1.35 8.10 11.60
N VAL A 433 0.61 7.02 11.43
CA VAL A 433 0.67 5.83 12.30
C VAL A 433 2.07 5.21 12.36
N TRP A 434 2.86 5.36 11.29
CA TRP A 434 4.23 4.83 11.19
C TRP A 434 5.26 5.75 11.85
N LEU A 435 4.91 7.01 12.08
CA LEU A 435 5.85 8.06 12.45
C LEU A 435 5.64 8.61 13.88
N MET A 436 4.39 8.61 14.39
CA MET A 436 4.05 9.29 15.64
C MET A 436 4.59 8.60 16.89
N CYS A 437 4.84 9.39 17.94
CA CYS A 437 5.33 8.91 19.24
C CYS A 437 4.38 7.92 19.92
N ARG A 438 3.06 8.16 19.84
CA ARG A 438 2.06 7.32 20.53
C ARG A 438 1.97 5.88 20.01
N THR A 439 2.55 5.62 18.82
CA THR A 439 2.62 4.26 18.27
C THR A 439 3.88 3.51 18.67
N VAL A 440 4.84 4.15 19.37
CA VAL A 440 6.02 3.49 19.91
C VAL A 440 5.62 2.58 21.08
N GLY A 441 5.99 1.31 21.02
CA GLY A 441 5.67 0.33 22.05
C GLY A 441 6.46 -0.97 21.88
N PHE A 442 6.13 -2.00 22.69
CA PHE A 442 6.75 -3.33 22.54
C PHE A 442 6.42 -3.94 21.20
N ILE A 443 5.13 -4.01 20.86
CA ILE A 443 4.66 -4.18 19.48
C ILE A 443 4.30 -2.79 18.99
N SER A 444 4.78 -2.38 17.84
CA SER A 444 4.73 -0.99 17.38
C SER A 444 4.61 -0.91 15.88
N LEU A 445 3.85 0.06 15.39
CA LEU A 445 3.88 0.45 13.97
C LEU A 445 4.91 1.55 13.69
N ASN A 446 5.30 2.34 14.69
CA ASN A 446 6.56 3.10 14.61
C ASN A 446 7.70 2.09 14.76
N TRP A 447 8.01 1.38 13.70
CA TRP A 447 8.96 0.27 13.70
C TRP A 447 10.40 0.68 14.03
N PRO A 448 10.89 1.87 13.62
CA PRO A 448 12.16 2.39 14.11
C PRO A 448 12.22 2.59 15.64
N LYS A 449 11.06 2.52 16.34
CA LYS A 449 10.92 2.75 17.78
C LYS A 449 11.42 4.13 18.22
N TYR A 450 11.21 5.13 17.39
CA TYR A 450 11.74 6.47 17.57
C TYR A 450 10.65 7.50 17.80
N CYS A 451 10.78 8.28 18.88
CA CYS A 451 9.86 9.36 19.23
C CYS A 451 10.59 10.71 19.13
N ASP A 452 10.00 11.64 18.38
CA ASP A 452 10.34 13.05 18.31
C ASP A 452 9.06 13.88 18.50
N GLU A 453 8.92 14.57 19.64
CA GLU A 453 7.74 15.37 19.98
C GLU A 453 7.55 16.58 19.03
N GLU A 454 8.62 17.13 18.47
CA GLU A 454 8.52 18.23 17.49
C GLU A 454 7.97 17.69 16.16
N ARG A 455 8.41 16.50 15.74
CA ARG A 455 7.86 15.79 14.58
C ARG A 455 6.38 15.47 14.77
N ASP A 456 6.00 14.98 15.96
CA ASP A 456 4.59 14.73 16.31
C ASP A 456 3.75 16.00 16.20
N ALA A 457 4.25 17.15 16.66
CA ALA A 457 3.53 18.42 16.55
C ALA A 457 3.27 18.81 15.09
N LEU A 458 4.26 18.64 14.19
CA LEU A 458 4.07 18.88 12.75
C LEU A 458 3.01 17.97 12.14
N LEU A 459 3.03 16.67 12.48
CA LEU A 459 2.06 15.70 11.99
C LEU A 459 0.63 16.09 12.38
N TRP A 460 0.40 16.48 13.65
CA TRP A 460 -0.93 16.85 14.13
C TRP A 460 -1.39 18.20 13.58
N GLU A 461 -0.51 19.18 13.43
CA GLU A 461 -0.84 20.46 12.81
C GLU A 461 -1.25 20.27 11.34
N ALA A 462 -0.49 19.45 10.59
CA ALA A 462 -0.79 19.14 9.20
C ALA A 462 -2.11 18.36 9.05
N THR A 463 -2.43 17.44 9.99
CA THR A 463 -3.66 16.64 9.98
C THR A 463 -4.91 17.49 10.27
N GLY A 464 -4.76 18.57 11.04
CA GLY A 464 -5.86 19.43 11.48
C GLY A 464 -6.33 20.45 10.45
N THR A 465 -5.69 20.61 9.28
CA THR A 465 -6.06 21.58 8.25
C THR A 465 -6.27 20.94 6.88
N THR A 466 -7.24 21.49 6.11
CA THR A 466 -7.48 21.14 4.69
C THR A 466 -6.73 22.06 3.73
N ASP A 467 -6.17 23.19 4.21
CA ASP A 467 -5.48 24.16 3.36
C ASP A 467 -4.08 23.63 2.97
N GLU A 468 -3.92 23.26 1.70
CA GLU A 468 -2.65 22.76 1.17
C GLU A 468 -1.49 23.75 1.32
N ALA A 469 -1.76 25.04 1.24
CA ALA A 469 -0.72 26.08 1.41
C ALA A 469 -0.22 26.16 2.86
N GLU A 470 -1.03 25.79 3.84
CA GLU A 470 -0.63 25.65 5.25
C GLU A 470 0.04 24.30 5.51
N ARG A 471 -0.43 23.23 4.89
CA ARG A 471 0.08 21.86 5.07
C ARG A 471 1.45 21.62 4.43
N ALA A 472 1.67 22.16 3.23
CA ALA A 472 2.88 21.88 2.47
C ALA A 472 4.17 22.18 3.23
N PRO A 473 4.36 23.35 3.88
CA PRO A 473 5.56 23.63 4.65
C PRO A 473 5.75 22.68 5.85
N LEU A 474 4.67 22.20 6.47
CA LEU A 474 4.75 21.26 7.60
C LEU A 474 5.29 19.90 7.15
N PHE A 475 4.82 19.37 6.03
CA PHE A 475 5.33 18.11 5.46
C PHE A 475 6.75 18.27 4.89
N GLN A 476 7.12 19.44 4.36
CA GLN A 476 8.51 19.73 3.96
C GLN A 476 9.46 19.75 5.16
N GLU A 477 9.05 20.30 6.30
CA GLU A 477 9.81 20.25 7.54
C GLU A 477 9.89 18.83 8.11
N LEU A 478 8.79 18.07 8.04
CA LEU A 478 8.78 16.64 8.38
C LEU A 478 9.82 15.86 7.57
N ALA A 479 9.87 16.08 6.26
CA ALA A 479 10.87 15.44 5.40
C ALA A 479 12.31 15.74 5.84
N GLN A 480 12.59 16.98 6.25
CA GLN A 480 13.90 17.37 6.80
C GLN A 480 14.20 16.63 8.11
N LYS A 481 13.24 16.54 9.04
CA LYS A 481 13.45 15.83 10.31
C LYS A 481 13.69 14.34 10.10
N LEU A 482 12.94 13.69 9.21
CA LEU A 482 13.16 12.27 8.88
C LEU A 482 14.55 12.02 8.27
N HIS A 483 15.03 12.95 7.43
CA HIS A 483 16.39 12.91 6.91
C HIS A 483 17.42 13.03 8.04
N ASP A 484 17.28 14.02 8.92
CA ASP A 484 18.26 14.30 9.98
C ASP A 484 18.38 13.18 11.02
N ASP A 485 17.31 12.39 11.20
CA ASP A 485 17.27 11.24 12.09
C ASP A 485 18.00 10.00 11.52
N TYR A 486 18.16 9.89 10.21
CA TYR A 486 18.74 8.73 9.51
C TYR A 486 18.13 7.38 9.89
N LEU A 487 16.82 7.37 10.14
CA LEU A 487 16.08 6.13 10.46
C LEU A 487 15.61 5.38 9.23
N TYR A 488 15.45 6.12 8.14
CA TYR A 488 15.05 5.62 6.83
C TYR A 488 16.14 5.97 5.82
N ILE A 489 16.72 4.97 5.17
CA ILE A 489 17.65 5.16 4.08
C ILE A 489 16.89 4.89 2.79
N PHE A 490 16.40 5.95 2.17
CA PHE A 490 15.57 5.88 0.97
C PHE A 490 16.38 5.42 -0.25
N LEU A 491 15.80 4.54 -1.04
CA LEU A 491 16.40 4.00 -2.26
C LEU A 491 15.67 4.50 -3.50
N THR A 492 14.38 4.16 -3.63
CA THR A 492 13.55 4.53 -4.79
C THR A 492 12.12 4.87 -4.38
N HIS A 493 11.48 5.74 -5.16
CA HIS A 493 10.03 5.84 -5.23
C HIS A 493 9.53 4.66 -6.06
N VAL A 494 8.63 3.87 -5.49
CA VAL A 494 8.17 2.60 -6.07
C VAL A 494 7.14 2.85 -7.16
N GLN A 495 7.39 2.33 -8.35
CA GLN A 495 6.48 2.44 -9.48
C GLN A 495 5.55 1.23 -9.55
N TRP A 496 4.44 1.27 -8.82
CA TRP A 496 3.40 0.25 -8.95
C TRP A 496 2.75 0.29 -10.32
N THR A 497 2.70 -0.85 -10.99
CA THR A 497 2.11 -0.99 -12.31
C THR A 497 1.18 -2.20 -12.34
N ASN A 498 0.00 -2.00 -12.91
CA ASN A 498 -0.93 -3.07 -13.26
C ASN A 498 -0.92 -3.27 -14.76
N SER A 499 -0.69 -4.49 -15.21
CA SER A 499 -0.64 -4.84 -16.63
C SER A 499 -1.72 -5.87 -16.96
N PHE A 500 -2.31 -5.71 -18.14
CA PHE A 500 -3.47 -6.47 -18.59
C PHE A 500 -3.27 -6.93 -20.03
N ALA A 501 -3.75 -8.14 -20.35
CA ALA A 501 -3.92 -8.57 -21.73
C ALA A 501 -4.95 -7.68 -22.45
N ASP A 502 -4.82 -7.50 -23.76
CA ASP A 502 -5.64 -6.60 -24.56
C ASP A 502 -7.13 -6.99 -24.66
N ASN A 503 -7.46 -8.24 -24.31
CA ASN A 503 -8.84 -8.72 -24.19
C ASN A 503 -9.49 -8.40 -22.83
N VAL A 504 -8.78 -7.78 -21.88
CA VAL A 504 -9.33 -7.27 -20.61
C VAL A 504 -9.78 -5.83 -20.80
N HIS A 505 -11.01 -5.53 -20.45
CA HIS A 505 -11.63 -4.22 -20.61
C HIS A 505 -12.24 -3.73 -19.30
N GLY A 506 -12.64 -2.45 -19.27
CA GLY A 506 -13.31 -1.83 -18.11
C GLY A 506 -12.38 -1.49 -16.95
N VAL A 507 -11.06 -1.49 -17.18
CA VAL A 507 -10.06 -1.17 -16.16
C VAL A 507 -10.17 0.31 -15.79
N CYS A 508 -10.25 0.59 -14.48
CA CYS A 508 -10.39 1.94 -13.92
C CYS A 508 -11.64 2.72 -14.42
N GLU A 509 -12.69 2.00 -14.82
CA GLU A 509 -13.97 2.60 -15.26
C GLU A 509 -15.04 2.58 -14.14
N ALA A 510 -14.66 2.20 -12.91
CA ALA A 510 -15.59 2.14 -11.80
C ALA A 510 -16.06 3.55 -11.39
N GLU A 511 -17.38 3.68 -11.22
CA GLU A 511 -18.05 4.89 -10.73
C GLU A 511 -18.90 4.55 -9.51
N THR A 512 -19.11 5.54 -8.63
CA THR A 512 -20.11 5.44 -7.55
C THR A 512 -21.53 5.53 -8.15
N LEU A 513 -22.55 5.30 -7.33
CA LEU A 513 -23.96 5.46 -7.75
C LEU A 513 -24.30 6.91 -8.14
N GLU A 514 -23.55 7.88 -7.64
CA GLU A 514 -23.66 9.31 -7.96
C GLU A 514 -22.93 9.69 -9.26
N GLY A 515 -22.18 8.75 -9.88
CA GLY A 515 -21.45 8.96 -11.12
C GLY A 515 -20.05 9.57 -10.94
N HIS A 516 -19.49 9.51 -9.73
CA HIS A 516 -18.10 9.91 -9.50
C HIS A 516 -17.16 8.77 -9.89
N ARG A 517 -16.17 9.04 -10.73
CA ARG A 517 -15.13 8.06 -11.06
C ARG A 517 -14.21 7.80 -9.86
N ILE A 518 -13.98 6.52 -9.60
CA ILE A 518 -13.12 6.06 -8.49
C ILE A 518 -11.66 6.12 -8.93
N PHE A 519 -10.77 6.60 -8.05
CA PHE A 519 -9.32 6.64 -8.27
C PHE A 519 -8.75 5.23 -8.51
N CYS A 520 -8.01 5.09 -9.60
CA CYS A 520 -7.44 3.81 -10.02
C CYS A 520 -6.32 4.05 -11.06
N PRO A 521 -5.23 3.25 -11.07
CA PRO A 521 -4.86 2.27 -10.05
C PRO A 521 -4.27 2.93 -8.79
N ASN A 522 -4.41 2.27 -7.65
CA ASN A 522 -3.89 2.72 -6.37
C ASN A 522 -2.85 1.73 -5.84
N ASP A 523 -1.56 2.00 -6.02
CA ASP A 523 -0.43 1.15 -5.58
C ASP A 523 -0.61 -0.35 -5.91
N GLY A 524 -0.79 -0.65 -7.19
CA GLY A 524 -0.99 -2.02 -7.65
C GLY A 524 -2.39 -2.57 -7.44
N ILE A 525 -3.31 -1.78 -6.87
CA ILE A 525 -4.69 -2.19 -6.63
C ILE A 525 -5.58 -1.64 -7.73
N THR A 526 -6.27 -2.54 -8.43
CA THR A 526 -7.35 -2.22 -9.37
C THR A 526 -8.63 -2.90 -8.94
N GLY A 527 -9.74 -2.16 -8.92
CA GLY A 527 -11.05 -2.75 -8.68
C GLY A 527 -11.45 -3.66 -9.85
N VAL A 528 -12.01 -4.84 -9.51
CA VAL A 528 -12.39 -5.85 -10.51
C VAL A 528 -13.87 -5.80 -10.94
N ARG A 529 -14.66 -4.90 -10.34
CA ARG A 529 -16.11 -4.79 -10.59
C ARG A 529 -16.46 -4.59 -12.06
N THR A 530 -15.77 -3.65 -12.70
CA THR A 530 -16.07 -3.22 -14.07
C THR A 530 -15.33 -4.02 -15.14
N LEU A 531 -14.43 -4.93 -14.73
CA LEU A 531 -13.65 -5.72 -15.67
C LEU A 531 -14.53 -6.73 -16.42
N TRP A 532 -14.21 -6.92 -17.70
CA TRP A 532 -14.82 -7.94 -18.54
C TRP A 532 -13.82 -8.41 -19.61
N LEU A 533 -14.06 -9.61 -20.15
CA LEU A 533 -13.23 -10.24 -21.17
C LEU A 533 -13.95 -10.22 -22.52
N SER A 534 -13.29 -9.76 -23.58
CA SER A 534 -13.78 -9.97 -24.93
C SER A 534 -13.46 -11.41 -25.38
N GLU A 535 -14.31 -11.97 -26.25
CA GLU A 535 -13.93 -13.13 -27.06
C GLU A 535 -12.86 -12.70 -28.06
N ASP A 536 -11.82 -13.51 -28.24
CA ASP A 536 -10.72 -13.27 -29.19
C ASP A 536 -11.22 -13.16 -30.65
#